data_c53326d0bce269cc2fdd87b367c3ac38
#
_entry.id   c53326d0bce269cc2fdd87b367c3ac38
#
_cell.length_a   1.000
_cell.length_b   1.000
_cell.length_c   1.000
_cell.angle_alpha   90.00
_cell.angle_beta   90.00
_cell.angle_gamma   90.00
#
_symmetry.space_group_name_H-M   'P 1'
#
loop_
_entity.id
_entity.type
_entity.pdbx_description
1 polymer ?
#
loop_
_entity_poly.entity_id
_entity_poly.type
_entity_poly.pdbx_seq_one_letter_code
_entity_poly.pdbx_strand_id
1 'polypeptide(L)'
;MTKKLLPLLALAALSAAVHAATPPGTLVVAQGLDDIVSLDPAEANELSSIQTVPSLYQRLVQPDRDNPEKITPILAESWQADPAAKTLTIKLKPDAKFASGNPLRPEDVIYSYTRAVTLNKSPAFILNVLGWQPDN
;
A
#
# COMPACT_ATOMS: atom_id res chain seq x y z
N MET A 1 55.91 33.54 4.26
CA MET A 1 55.25 32.22 4.52
C MET A 1 53.73 32.27 4.48
N THR A 2 53.09 33.37 4.11
CA THR A 2 51.61 33.60 4.20
C THR A 2 50.83 33.26 2.91
N LYS A 3 51.50 33.11 1.76
CA LYS A 3 50.80 32.85 0.44
C LYS A 3 50.31 31.42 0.20
N LYS A 4 50.72 30.44 1.01
CA LYS A 4 50.29 29.03 0.86
C LYS A 4 49.09 28.64 1.75
N LEU A 5 48.64 29.51 2.65
CA LEU A 5 47.50 29.24 3.53
C LEU A 5 46.15 29.61 2.90
N LEU A 6 46.12 30.51 1.92
CA LEU A 6 44.87 30.92 1.25
C LEU A 6 44.12 29.78 0.52
N PRO A 7 44.79 28.90 -0.27
CA PRO A 7 44.06 27.81 -0.92
C PRO A 7 43.54 26.74 0.05
N LEU A 8 44.21 26.55 1.21
CA LEU A 8 43.78 25.58 2.21
C LEU A 8 42.53 26.07 2.95
N LEU A 9 42.39 27.36 3.23
CA LEU A 9 41.19 27.95 3.80
C LEU A 9 39.99 27.93 2.84
N ALA A 10 40.23 28.12 1.53
CA ALA A 10 39.19 28.04 0.51
C ALA A 10 38.63 26.60 0.36
N LEU A 11 39.49 25.58 0.48
CA LEU A 11 39.08 24.18 0.43
C LEU A 11 38.24 23.78 1.69
N ALA A 12 38.61 24.30 2.87
CA ALA A 12 37.86 24.06 4.10
C ALA A 12 36.48 24.76 4.11
N ALA A 13 36.35 25.90 3.46
CA ALA A 13 35.07 26.61 3.32
C ALA A 13 34.11 25.93 2.36
N LEU A 14 34.61 25.21 1.32
CA LEU A 14 33.76 24.44 0.42
C LEU A 14 33.17 23.17 1.08
N SER A 15 33.87 22.58 2.04
CA SER A 15 33.37 21.38 2.76
C SER A 15 32.26 21.68 3.77
N ALA A 16 32.08 22.91 4.18
CA ALA A 16 30.99 23.31 5.12
C ALA A 16 29.63 23.51 4.43
N ALA A 17 29.57 23.50 3.09
CA ALA A 17 28.34 23.79 2.34
C ALA A 17 27.48 22.58 1.97
N VAL A 18 27.85 21.35 2.40
CA VAL A 18 27.18 20.11 1.95
C VAL A 18 26.29 19.47 3.04
N HIS A 19 25.95 20.20 4.06
CA HIS A 19 24.84 19.76 4.93
C HIS A 19 23.53 20.34 4.41
N ALA A 20 22.94 19.66 3.43
CA ALA A 20 21.53 19.89 3.12
C ALA A 20 20.73 19.45 4.34
N ALA A 21 20.48 20.39 5.25
CA ALA A 21 19.62 20.13 6.40
C ALA A 21 18.21 19.81 5.86
N THR A 22 17.64 18.72 6.34
CA THR A 22 16.24 18.39 6.06
C THR A 22 15.36 19.56 6.50
N PRO A 23 14.47 20.08 5.64
CA PRO A 23 13.59 21.17 5.99
C PRO A 23 12.74 20.83 7.23
N PRO A 24 12.41 21.84 8.08
CA PRO A 24 11.53 21.61 9.22
C PRO A 24 10.21 20.99 8.80
N GLY A 25 9.73 19.97 9.54
CA GLY A 25 8.49 19.28 9.25
C GLY A 25 8.61 18.22 8.14
N THR A 26 9.83 17.95 7.64
CA THR A 26 10.07 16.92 6.63
C THR A 26 10.66 15.68 7.27
N LEU A 27 10.00 14.51 7.06
CA LEU A 27 10.54 13.19 7.36
C LEU A 27 11.20 12.64 6.10
N VAL A 28 12.49 12.35 6.14
CA VAL A 28 13.21 11.66 5.08
C VAL A 28 13.32 10.19 5.46
N VAL A 29 12.77 9.33 4.62
CA VAL A 29 12.86 7.87 4.78
C VAL A 29 13.74 7.34 3.65
N ALA A 30 14.87 6.72 4.00
CA ALA A 30 15.70 5.98 3.05
C ALA A 30 15.30 4.51 3.08
N GLN A 31 14.92 3.97 1.96
CA GLN A 31 14.47 2.58 1.81
C GLN A 31 15.05 1.98 0.53
N GLY A 32 15.54 0.72 0.61
CA GLY A 32 15.84 -0.07 -0.58
C GLY A 32 14.52 -0.46 -1.27
N LEU A 33 14.48 -0.34 -2.59
CA LEU A 33 13.30 -0.66 -3.40
C LEU A 33 13.63 -1.67 -4.51
N ASP A 34 14.78 -2.28 -4.44
CA ASP A 34 15.35 -3.19 -5.46
C ASP A 34 14.62 -4.54 -5.48
N ASP A 35 13.82 -4.86 -4.45
CA ASP A 35 12.99 -6.05 -4.37
C ASP A 35 11.59 -5.84 -4.96
N ILE A 36 11.21 -4.64 -5.39
CA ILE A 36 9.90 -4.39 -6.01
C ILE A 36 9.85 -5.05 -7.39
N VAL A 37 9.06 -6.12 -7.51
CA VAL A 37 8.79 -6.81 -8.78
C VAL A 37 7.48 -6.31 -9.39
N SER A 38 6.43 -6.13 -8.56
CA SER A 38 5.12 -5.64 -9.00
C SER A 38 4.48 -4.77 -7.92
N LEU A 39 3.73 -3.77 -8.34
CA LEU A 39 2.84 -2.98 -7.48
C LEU A 39 1.36 -3.34 -7.69
N ASP A 40 1.10 -4.37 -8.48
CA ASP A 40 -0.24 -4.95 -8.61
C ASP A 40 -0.57 -5.77 -7.36
N PRO A 41 -1.65 -5.47 -6.63
CA PRO A 41 -2.00 -6.20 -5.40
C PRO A 41 -2.30 -7.68 -5.61
N ALA A 42 -2.59 -8.11 -6.84
CA ALA A 42 -2.78 -9.53 -7.17
C ALA A 42 -1.45 -10.28 -7.41
N GLU A 43 -0.32 -9.58 -7.49
CA GLU A 43 1.01 -10.14 -7.75
C GLU A 43 2.04 -9.78 -6.67
N ALA A 44 1.86 -8.63 -6.01
CA ALA A 44 2.81 -8.08 -5.03
C ALA A 44 3.03 -9.04 -3.86
N ASN A 45 4.26 -9.50 -3.68
CA ASN A 45 4.64 -10.45 -2.63
C ASN A 45 5.93 -10.07 -1.91
N GLU A 46 6.73 -9.18 -2.46
CA GLU A 46 7.96 -8.69 -1.88
C GLU A 46 7.65 -7.67 -0.78
N LEU A 47 8.55 -7.54 0.20
CA LEU A 47 8.35 -6.68 1.37
C LEU A 47 8.08 -5.23 0.97
N SER A 48 8.89 -4.66 0.08
CA SER A 48 8.73 -3.26 -0.36
C SER A 48 7.47 -3.06 -1.19
N SER A 49 7.06 -4.06 -1.99
CA SER A 49 5.78 -4.07 -2.71
C SER A 49 4.60 -4.04 -1.73
N ILE A 50 4.59 -4.94 -0.73
CA ILE A 50 3.53 -5.04 0.28
C ILE A 50 3.41 -3.75 1.11
N GLN A 51 4.53 -3.08 1.40
CA GLN A 51 4.54 -1.81 2.12
C GLN A 51 4.04 -0.64 1.26
N THR A 52 4.23 -0.70 -0.06
CA THR A 52 3.87 0.39 -0.99
C THR A 52 2.42 0.29 -1.47
N VAL A 53 1.92 -0.91 -1.75
CA VAL A 53 0.56 -1.17 -2.25
C VAL A 53 -0.54 -0.47 -1.42
N PRO A 54 -0.51 -0.44 -0.06
CA PRO A 54 -1.53 0.26 0.72
C PRO A 54 -1.59 1.78 0.51
N SER A 55 -0.55 2.38 -0.06
CA SER A 55 -0.54 3.81 -0.42
C SER A 55 -1.18 4.08 -1.79
N LEU A 56 -1.32 3.05 -2.62
CA LEU A 56 -1.86 3.14 -3.98
C LEU A 56 -3.30 2.65 -4.08
N TYR A 57 -3.69 1.71 -3.22
CA TYR A 57 -4.98 1.02 -3.29
C TYR A 57 -5.73 1.11 -1.97
N GLN A 58 -7.05 1.20 -2.06
CA GLN A 58 -7.93 1.11 -0.91
C GLN A 58 -8.43 -0.32 -0.72
N ARG A 59 -8.71 -0.67 0.54
CA ARG A 59 -9.28 -1.96 0.94
C ARG A 59 -10.76 -1.80 1.27
N LEU A 60 -11.50 -2.91 1.31
CA LEU A 60 -12.87 -2.90 1.83
C LEU A 60 -12.87 -2.52 3.31
N VAL A 61 -11.98 -3.13 4.07
CA VAL A 61 -11.79 -2.94 5.51
C VAL A 61 -10.31 -2.99 5.86
N GLN A 62 -9.94 -2.50 7.03
CA GLN A 62 -8.58 -2.63 7.56
C GLN A 62 -8.60 -2.78 9.09
N PRO A 63 -7.53 -3.32 9.70
CA PRO A 63 -7.34 -3.24 11.14
C PRO A 63 -7.31 -1.77 11.59
N ASP A 64 -7.90 -1.50 12.76
CA ASP A 64 -7.80 -0.18 13.38
C ASP A 64 -6.35 0.09 13.80
N ARG A 65 -5.93 1.34 13.67
CA ARG A 65 -4.54 1.72 13.93
C ARG A 65 -4.15 1.56 15.40
N ASP A 66 -5.06 1.93 16.29
CA ASP A 66 -4.80 1.98 17.73
C ASP A 66 -5.23 0.67 18.43
N ASN A 67 -6.13 -0.08 17.81
CA ASN A 67 -6.59 -1.39 18.27
C ASN A 67 -6.70 -2.37 17.09
N PRO A 68 -5.62 -3.11 16.75
CA PRO A 68 -5.60 -4.01 15.59
C PRO A 68 -6.61 -5.16 15.63
N GLU A 69 -7.21 -5.49 16.80
CA GLU A 69 -8.28 -6.47 16.91
C GLU A 69 -9.62 -5.94 16.35
N LYS A 70 -9.75 -4.62 16.26
CA LYS A 70 -10.92 -3.96 15.68
C LYS A 70 -10.75 -3.76 14.19
N ILE A 71 -11.81 -4.01 13.44
CA ILE A 71 -11.85 -3.77 12.00
C ILE A 71 -12.55 -2.45 11.71
N THR A 72 -11.88 -1.60 10.91
CA THR A 72 -12.37 -0.29 10.47
C THR A 72 -12.84 -0.36 9.02
N PRO A 73 -14.04 0.14 8.68
CA PRO A 73 -14.55 0.20 7.33
C PRO A 73 -13.82 1.27 6.50
N ILE A 74 -13.41 0.92 5.26
CA ILE A 74 -12.78 1.85 4.30
C ILE A 74 -13.69 2.04 3.08
N LEU A 75 -13.74 1.09 2.14
CA LEU A 75 -14.69 1.11 1.02
C LEU A 75 -16.01 0.44 1.39
N ALA A 76 -16.00 -0.51 2.32
CA ALA A 76 -17.21 -1.01 2.93
C ALA A 76 -17.86 0.07 3.83
N GLU A 77 -19.18 0.17 3.81
CA GLU A 77 -19.97 0.90 4.78
C GLU A 77 -20.25 0.03 6.01
N SER A 78 -20.62 -1.22 5.75
CA SER A 78 -20.94 -2.22 6.78
C SER A 78 -20.78 -3.63 6.22
N TRP A 79 -20.76 -4.62 7.12
CA TRP A 79 -20.81 -6.03 6.77
C TRP A 79 -21.58 -6.83 7.79
N GLN A 80 -22.12 -7.96 7.35
CA GLN A 80 -22.86 -8.90 8.18
C GLN A 80 -22.45 -10.33 7.81
N ALA A 81 -21.98 -11.08 8.79
CA ALA A 81 -21.69 -12.50 8.65
C ALA A 81 -22.92 -13.32 9.07
N ASP A 82 -23.25 -14.32 8.28
CA ASP A 82 -24.20 -15.38 8.65
C ASP A 82 -23.43 -16.71 8.68
N PRO A 83 -22.99 -17.18 9.87
CA PRO A 83 -22.24 -18.42 9.99
C PRO A 83 -23.06 -19.67 9.59
N ALA A 84 -24.38 -19.63 9.74
CA ALA A 84 -25.26 -20.76 9.39
C ALA A 84 -25.38 -20.90 7.88
N ALA A 85 -25.54 -19.80 7.16
CA ALA A 85 -25.55 -19.75 5.71
C ALA A 85 -24.13 -19.77 5.09
N LYS A 86 -23.08 -19.61 5.90
CA LYS A 86 -21.69 -19.42 5.46
C LYS A 86 -21.51 -18.27 4.48
N THR A 87 -22.21 -17.18 4.72
CA THR A 87 -22.17 -15.98 3.87
C THR A 87 -21.64 -14.77 4.61
N LEU A 88 -21.01 -13.85 3.89
CA LEU A 88 -20.62 -12.54 4.34
C LEU A 88 -21.20 -11.51 3.36
N THR A 89 -22.17 -10.74 3.82
CA THR A 89 -22.74 -9.65 3.04
C THR A 89 -21.98 -8.37 3.34
N ILE A 90 -21.47 -7.70 2.32
CA ILE A 90 -20.75 -6.42 2.43
C ILE A 90 -21.51 -5.35 1.68
N LYS A 91 -21.82 -4.25 2.35
CA LYS A 91 -22.40 -3.06 1.76
C LYS A 91 -21.29 -2.04 1.47
N LEU A 92 -21.18 -1.59 0.23
CA LEU A 92 -20.20 -0.57 -0.16
C LEU A 92 -20.71 0.82 0.19
N LYS A 93 -19.78 1.76 0.44
CA LYS A 93 -20.11 3.17 0.61
C LYS A 93 -20.67 3.73 -0.71
N PRO A 94 -21.78 4.47 -0.68
CA PRO A 94 -22.46 4.95 -1.90
C PRO A 94 -21.64 6.00 -2.67
N ASP A 95 -20.71 6.67 -2.01
CA ASP A 95 -19.86 7.73 -2.56
C ASP A 95 -18.44 7.23 -2.91
N ALA A 96 -18.17 5.92 -2.77
CA ALA A 96 -16.87 5.35 -3.11
C ALA A 96 -16.57 5.48 -4.60
N LYS A 97 -15.37 5.96 -4.92
CA LYS A 97 -14.94 6.23 -6.30
C LYS A 97 -13.48 5.81 -6.52
N PHE A 98 -13.19 5.49 -7.75
CA PHE A 98 -11.82 5.36 -8.24
C PHE A 98 -11.15 6.74 -8.37
N ALA A 99 -9.83 6.78 -8.47
CA ALA A 99 -9.07 8.01 -8.74
C ALA A 99 -9.48 8.69 -10.06
N SER A 100 -10.03 7.93 -11.02
CA SER A 100 -10.61 8.44 -12.26
C SER A 100 -11.92 9.23 -12.07
N GLY A 101 -12.53 9.18 -10.86
CA GLY A 101 -13.85 9.75 -10.56
C GLY A 101 -15.01 8.80 -10.84
N ASN A 102 -14.79 7.65 -11.46
CA ASN A 102 -15.82 6.64 -11.68
C ASN A 102 -16.30 6.04 -10.35
N PRO A 103 -17.61 5.76 -10.18
CA PRO A 103 -18.12 5.13 -8.98
C PRO A 103 -17.60 3.69 -8.84
N LEU A 104 -17.29 3.29 -7.61
CA LEU A 104 -17.00 1.89 -7.28
C LEU A 104 -18.32 1.10 -7.21
N ARG A 105 -18.36 -0.05 -7.84
CA ARG A 105 -19.51 -0.95 -7.89
C ARG A 105 -19.18 -2.34 -7.32
N PRO A 106 -20.17 -3.13 -6.91
CA PRO A 106 -19.94 -4.51 -6.46
C PRO A 106 -19.20 -5.37 -7.50
N GLU A 107 -19.48 -5.16 -8.79
CA GLU A 107 -18.83 -5.88 -9.90
C GLU A 107 -17.32 -5.65 -9.95
N ASP A 108 -16.85 -4.46 -9.55
CA ASP A 108 -15.42 -4.13 -9.50
C ASP A 108 -14.71 -4.92 -8.41
N VAL A 109 -15.38 -5.15 -7.28
CA VAL A 109 -14.88 -5.97 -6.16
C VAL A 109 -14.80 -7.45 -6.61
N ILE A 110 -15.88 -7.95 -7.23
CA ILE A 110 -15.92 -9.31 -7.77
C ILE A 110 -14.80 -9.51 -8.81
N TYR A 111 -14.65 -8.55 -9.72
CA TYR A 111 -13.58 -8.57 -10.71
C TYR A 111 -12.20 -8.66 -10.06
N SER A 112 -11.94 -7.87 -9.02
CA SER A 112 -10.65 -7.85 -8.34
C SER A 112 -10.30 -9.20 -7.71
N TYR A 113 -11.26 -9.83 -7.04
CA TYR A 113 -11.05 -11.16 -6.43
C TYR A 113 -10.94 -12.26 -7.48
N THR A 114 -11.82 -12.28 -8.47
CA THR A 114 -11.76 -13.24 -9.58
C THR A 114 -10.42 -13.13 -10.32
N ARG A 115 -9.97 -11.91 -10.59
CA ARG A 115 -8.67 -11.68 -11.21
C ARG A 115 -7.53 -12.24 -10.36
N ALA A 116 -7.53 -12.02 -9.05
CA ALA A 116 -6.49 -12.50 -8.16
C ALA A 116 -6.39 -14.03 -8.18
N VAL A 117 -7.52 -14.75 -8.07
CA VAL A 117 -7.51 -16.23 -8.12
C VAL A 117 -7.17 -16.77 -9.50
N THR A 118 -7.60 -16.09 -10.58
CA THR A 118 -7.27 -16.48 -11.96
C THR A 118 -5.78 -16.33 -12.24
N LEU A 119 -5.14 -15.26 -11.78
CA LEU A 119 -3.70 -15.07 -11.89
C LEU A 119 -2.92 -16.09 -11.05
N ASN A 120 -3.53 -16.57 -9.98
CA ASN A 120 -2.98 -17.59 -9.08
C ASN A 120 -1.53 -17.32 -8.64
N LYS A 121 -1.24 -16.05 -8.33
CA LYS A 121 0.05 -15.63 -7.77
C LYS A 121 0.02 -15.73 -6.24
N SER A 122 1.16 -15.46 -5.61
CA SER A 122 1.31 -15.60 -4.14
C SER A 122 0.18 -14.95 -3.32
N PRO A 123 -0.31 -13.73 -3.63
CA PRO A 123 -1.43 -13.13 -2.88
C PRO A 123 -2.74 -13.90 -2.94
N ALA A 124 -2.98 -14.70 -4.00
CA ALA A 124 -4.19 -15.50 -4.14
C ALA A 124 -4.31 -16.60 -3.08
N PHE A 125 -3.21 -16.96 -2.42
CA PHE A 125 -3.18 -18.03 -1.40
C PHE A 125 -4.31 -17.90 -0.36
N ILE A 126 -4.55 -16.70 0.16
CA ILE A 126 -5.58 -16.47 1.18
C ILE A 126 -6.98 -16.79 0.63
N LEU A 127 -7.27 -16.37 -0.59
CA LEU A 127 -8.57 -16.62 -1.25
C LEU A 127 -8.75 -18.11 -1.54
N ASN A 128 -7.70 -18.77 -2.03
CA ASN A 128 -7.72 -20.20 -2.31
C ASN A 128 -7.96 -21.04 -1.03
N VAL A 129 -7.36 -20.66 0.10
CA VAL A 129 -7.60 -21.32 1.41
C VAL A 129 -9.05 -21.16 1.86
N LEU A 130 -9.71 -20.04 1.53
CA LEU A 130 -11.13 -19.81 1.81
C LEU A 130 -12.05 -20.54 0.82
N GLY A 131 -11.50 -21.29 -0.12
CA GLY A 131 -12.26 -22.08 -1.12
C GLY A 131 -12.62 -21.31 -2.39
N TRP A 132 -12.14 -20.08 -2.54
CA TRP A 132 -12.35 -19.33 -3.77
C TRP A 132 -11.45 -19.87 -4.86
N GLN A 133 -12.05 -20.27 -5.99
CA GLN A 133 -11.36 -20.85 -7.14
C GLN A 133 -11.75 -20.07 -8.41
N PRO A 134 -10.97 -20.15 -9.50
CA PRO A 134 -11.30 -19.48 -10.75
C PRO A 134 -12.65 -19.84 -11.36
N ASP A 135 -13.16 -21.03 -11.02
CA ASP A 135 -14.35 -21.64 -11.62
C ASP A 135 -15.61 -21.52 -10.74
N ASN A 136 -15.53 -20.85 -9.58
CA ASN A 136 -16.67 -20.69 -8.66
C ASN A 136 -16.90 -19.26 -8.17
#